data_c90c757c5a43198d6617b32f4d3d46e6
#
_entry.id   c90c757c5a43198d6617b32f4d3d46e6
#
_cell.length_a   1.000
_cell.length_b   1.000
_cell.length_c   1.000
_cell.angle_alpha   90.00
_cell.angle_beta   90.00
_cell.angle_gamma   90.00
#
_symmetry.space_group_name_H-M   'P 1'
#
loop_
_entity.id
_entity.type
_entity.pdbx_description
1 polymer ?
#
loop_
_entity_poly.entity_id
_entity_poly.type
_entity_poly.pdbx_seq_one_letter_code
_entity_poly.pdbx_strand_id
1 'polypeptide(L)'
;MNTLLERIESALIGPEPSVSEREMLQLSQLTLTRRSLTEGMLAIASIGRGKTTLLRTPLRAMLRDGWGGLIPTVKDSMIADMSECICAESRDADLILFDDKAHSVFNPFASITDINEAAALLTGVSEALNKGNHTGSDASFWKQQLQLVLRHLFALCQVQAGKLDLLLAATLFDSRAKTPAELQDPNWRTGNPMWAAIQSARASNDSDAGKAAHYFMETFPHQSGGLQSSLVATVEGVLDQLSREPLRSLFSGESTFSMRDLFDNGKICVVGLPVLSSDSGRIANAILQFCFCREAVKAKRDHHSFLILDEGQELVTTDLMEKMAVIREFKVAVFFLTQNLSVVDQRIGQLAREGLFGLMATRIFGPQNHAATRQWAAEQCGKGQQTAKSTSRSRSNRGSQSSSSETLSSRWDYICPPNQFAQLDIGETIVLRNDEIARVHWHPTHPGRGGSGRII
;
A
#
# COMPACT_ATOMS: atom_id res chain seq x y z
N MET A 1 23.80 -42.26 29.98
CA MET A 1 22.40 -42.59 29.72
C MET A 1 21.58 -41.35 29.34
N ASN A 2 21.82 -40.16 29.90
CA ASN A 2 21.13 -38.92 29.55
C ASN A 2 21.42 -38.42 28.13
N THR A 3 22.64 -38.55 27.62
CA THR A 3 23.03 -38.08 26.28
C THR A 3 22.42 -38.89 25.11
N LEU A 4 21.98 -40.11 25.35
CA LEU A 4 21.31 -40.93 24.31
C LEU A 4 19.81 -40.59 24.22
N LEU A 5 19.17 -40.29 25.35
CA LEU A 5 17.79 -39.83 25.40
C LEU A 5 17.63 -38.45 24.78
N GLU A 6 18.53 -37.49 25.04
CA GLU A 6 18.57 -36.17 24.42
C GLU A 6 18.78 -36.25 22.90
N ARG A 7 19.58 -37.20 22.41
CA ARG A 7 19.76 -37.47 20.97
C ARG A 7 18.54 -38.12 20.34
N ILE A 8 17.82 -38.96 21.04
CA ILE A 8 16.60 -39.59 20.56
C ILE A 8 15.44 -38.58 20.56
N GLU A 9 15.35 -37.75 21.61
CA GLU A 9 14.36 -36.65 21.63
C GLU A 9 14.64 -35.61 20.52
N SER A 10 15.88 -35.20 20.28
CA SER A 10 16.22 -34.28 19.20
C SER A 10 16.09 -34.89 17.79
N ALA A 11 16.09 -36.23 17.68
CA ALA A 11 15.87 -36.92 16.41
C ALA A 11 14.37 -37.21 16.14
N LEU A 12 13.55 -37.23 17.18
CA LEU A 12 12.07 -37.35 17.10
C LEU A 12 11.38 -36.00 16.97
N ILE A 13 11.95 -34.93 17.52
CA ILE A 13 11.58 -33.54 17.27
C ILE A 13 12.45 -33.14 16.11
N GLY A 14 11.93 -33.17 14.89
CA GLY A 14 12.64 -32.65 13.72
C GLY A 14 13.21 -31.26 14.01
N PRO A 15 14.17 -30.75 13.23
CA PRO A 15 14.72 -29.42 13.45
C PRO A 15 13.58 -28.41 13.57
N GLU A 16 13.64 -27.55 14.60
CA GLU A 16 12.64 -26.49 14.74
C GLU A 16 12.48 -25.79 13.39
N PRO A 17 11.23 -25.60 12.91
CA PRO A 17 11.00 -24.95 11.62
C PRO A 17 11.72 -23.61 11.63
N SER A 18 12.36 -23.27 10.52
CA SER A 18 13.01 -21.97 10.37
C SER A 18 12.01 -20.87 10.73
N VAL A 19 12.49 -19.73 11.26
CA VAL A 19 11.62 -18.60 11.65
C VAL A 19 10.63 -18.20 10.55
N SER A 20 11.02 -18.38 9.29
CA SER A 20 10.17 -18.10 8.12
C SER A 20 9.08 -19.15 7.86
N GLU A 21 9.24 -20.37 8.36
CA GLU A 21 8.30 -21.50 8.16
C GLU A 21 7.32 -21.66 9.31
N ARG A 22 7.39 -20.80 10.34
CA ARG A 22 6.42 -20.84 11.43
C ARG A 22 5.01 -20.67 10.89
N GLU A 23 4.16 -21.61 11.24
CA GLU A 23 2.73 -21.58 10.89
C GLU A 23 2.03 -20.42 11.60
N MET A 24 1.24 -19.66 10.87
CA MET A 24 0.55 -18.46 11.33
C MET A 24 -0.96 -18.62 11.31
N LEU A 25 -1.48 -19.28 10.30
CA LEU A 25 -2.90 -19.34 10.05
C LEU A 25 -3.27 -20.60 9.28
N GLN A 26 -4.21 -21.37 9.81
CA GLN A 26 -4.81 -22.52 9.16
C GLN A 26 -6.12 -22.13 8.47
N LEU A 27 -6.19 -22.27 7.15
CA LEU A 27 -7.36 -21.98 6.33
C LEU A 27 -7.88 -23.28 5.69
N SER A 28 -8.77 -24.00 6.36
CA SER A 28 -9.19 -25.32 5.91
C SER A 28 -7.98 -26.25 5.75
N GLN A 29 -7.68 -26.69 4.52
CA GLN A 29 -6.52 -27.52 4.20
C GLN A 29 -5.23 -26.74 3.93
N LEU A 30 -5.31 -25.41 3.81
CA LEU A 30 -4.20 -24.53 3.48
C LEU A 30 -3.60 -23.93 4.73
N THR A 31 -2.29 -24.08 4.92
CA THR A 31 -1.54 -23.44 6.01
C THR A 31 -0.75 -22.24 5.48
N LEU A 32 -0.93 -21.07 6.10
CA LEU A 32 -0.14 -19.89 5.83
C LEU A 32 0.95 -19.73 6.89
N THR A 33 2.19 -19.67 6.43
CA THR A 33 3.38 -19.44 7.25
C THR A 33 3.75 -17.95 7.26
N ARG A 34 4.72 -17.54 8.08
CA ARG A 34 5.30 -16.19 8.00
C ARG A 34 5.75 -15.83 6.59
N ARG A 35 6.43 -16.74 5.91
CA ARG A 35 6.85 -16.58 4.52
C ARG A 35 5.65 -16.39 3.59
N SER A 36 4.62 -17.21 3.74
CA SER A 36 3.40 -17.11 2.96
C SER A 36 2.75 -15.74 3.02
N LEU A 37 2.71 -15.13 4.21
CA LEU A 37 2.15 -13.80 4.41
C LEU A 37 2.99 -12.71 3.73
N THR A 38 4.34 -12.82 3.79
CA THR A 38 5.24 -11.83 3.17
C THR A 38 5.28 -11.92 1.63
N GLU A 39 4.82 -13.02 1.03
CA GLU A 39 4.70 -13.16 -0.43
C GLU A 39 3.49 -12.44 -1.02
N GLY A 40 2.77 -11.67 -0.20
CA GLY A 40 1.66 -10.82 -0.61
C GLY A 40 0.31 -11.54 -0.69
N MET A 41 -0.74 -10.82 -0.31
CA MET A 41 -2.13 -11.29 -0.34
C MET A 41 -3.02 -10.32 -1.11
N LEU A 42 -3.74 -10.84 -2.11
CA LEU A 42 -4.78 -10.14 -2.85
C LEU A 42 -6.14 -10.65 -2.42
N ALA A 43 -7.03 -9.77 -2.00
CA ALA A 43 -8.43 -10.12 -1.74
C ALA A 43 -9.38 -9.31 -2.63
N ILE A 44 -10.25 -10.00 -3.35
CA ILE A 44 -11.24 -9.38 -4.24
C ILE A 44 -12.64 -9.86 -3.85
N ALA A 45 -13.50 -8.92 -3.43
CA ALA A 45 -14.90 -9.20 -3.14
C ALA A 45 -15.77 -7.95 -3.36
N SER A 46 -17.01 -8.13 -3.79
CA SER A 46 -17.96 -7.02 -3.95
C SER A 46 -18.20 -6.26 -2.64
N ILE A 47 -18.75 -5.05 -2.74
CA ILE A 47 -19.10 -4.20 -1.58
C ILE A 47 -20.06 -4.94 -0.64
N GLY A 48 -19.84 -4.79 0.68
CA GLY A 48 -20.72 -5.37 1.69
C GLY A 48 -20.62 -6.90 1.82
N ARG A 49 -19.62 -7.54 1.23
CA ARG A 49 -19.45 -9.00 1.22
C ARG A 49 -18.37 -9.51 2.19
N GLY A 50 -18.04 -8.74 3.23
CA GLY A 50 -17.19 -9.22 4.34
C GLY A 50 -15.69 -9.04 4.17
N LYS A 51 -15.20 -8.15 3.27
CA LYS A 51 -13.76 -7.88 3.10
C LYS A 51 -13.04 -7.55 4.41
N THR A 52 -13.59 -6.63 5.20
CA THR A 52 -13.00 -6.23 6.49
C THR A 52 -12.95 -7.39 7.48
N THR A 53 -13.98 -8.25 7.50
CA THR A 53 -13.98 -9.48 8.34
C THR A 53 -12.88 -10.44 7.92
N LEU A 54 -12.67 -10.61 6.62
CA LEU A 54 -11.60 -11.42 6.06
C LEU A 54 -10.23 -10.91 6.50
N LEU A 55 -10.02 -9.59 6.49
CA LEU A 55 -8.75 -8.97 6.88
C LEU A 55 -8.42 -9.18 8.37
N ARG A 56 -9.43 -9.16 9.25
CA ARG A 56 -9.23 -9.27 10.71
C ARG A 56 -8.48 -10.54 11.11
N THR A 57 -8.73 -11.67 10.49
CA THR A 57 -8.12 -12.95 10.87
C THR A 57 -6.60 -12.99 10.63
N PRO A 58 -6.08 -12.71 9.41
CA PRO A 58 -4.64 -12.65 9.21
C PRO A 58 -3.98 -11.48 9.98
N LEU A 59 -4.65 -10.34 10.13
CA LEU A 59 -4.15 -9.25 10.96
C LEU A 59 -3.94 -9.70 12.41
N ARG A 60 -4.92 -10.37 13.03
CA ARG A 60 -4.80 -10.89 14.38
C ARG A 60 -3.65 -11.90 14.53
N ALA A 61 -3.45 -12.76 13.53
CA ALA A 61 -2.31 -13.69 13.54
C ALA A 61 -0.97 -12.94 13.55
N MET A 62 -0.82 -11.90 12.73
CA MET A 62 0.38 -11.07 12.71
C MET A 62 0.57 -10.29 14.02
N LEU A 63 -0.51 -9.73 14.59
CA LEU A 63 -0.47 -9.01 15.86
C LEU A 63 0.00 -9.91 17.02
N ARG A 64 -0.50 -11.14 17.10
CA ARG A 64 -0.09 -12.15 18.11
C ARG A 64 1.38 -12.55 17.95
N ASP A 65 1.88 -12.55 16.73
CA ASP A 65 3.27 -12.84 16.43
C ASP A 65 4.20 -11.62 16.58
N GLY A 66 3.68 -10.51 17.11
CA GLY A 66 4.45 -9.30 17.44
C GLY A 66 4.77 -8.39 16.27
N TRP A 67 4.14 -8.59 15.10
CA TRP A 67 4.41 -7.73 13.95
C TRP A 67 3.90 -6.31 14.17
N GLY A 68 4.66 -5.33 13.70
CA GLY A 68 4.22 -3.97 13.53
C GLY A 68 3.89 -3.65 12.08
N GLY A 69 3.40 -2.45 11.82
CA GLY A 69 3.10 -2.10 10.44
C GLY A 69 2.31 -0.81 10.26
N LEU A 70 1.94 -0.57 9.00
CA LEU A 70 1.18 0.60 8.59
C LEU A 70 -0.19 0.19 8.05
N ILE A 71 -1.22 0.86 8.52
CA ILE A 71 -2.60 0.72 8.06
C ILE A 71 -3.10 2.08 7.53
N PRO A 72 -2.87 2.39 6.25
CA PRO A 72 -3.53 3.50 5.58
C PRO A 72 -5.03 3.31 5.59
N THR A 73 -5.80 4.39 5.76
CA THR A 73 -7.26 4.30 5.83
C THR A 73 -7.94 5.03 4.69
N VAL A 74 -9.03 4.44 4.19
CA VAL A 74 -9.83 5.01 3.11
C VAL A 74 -11.15 5.57 3.64
N LYS A 75 -11.72 4.98 4.69
CA LYS A 75 -13.02 5.32 5.29
C LYS A 75 -12.89 5.48 6.81
N ASP A 76 -13.71 6.34 7.41
CA ASP A 76 -13.74 6.57 8.87
C ASP A 76 -14.01 5.29 9.68
N SER A 77 -14.91 4.42 9.20
CA SER A 77 -15.22 3.14 9.87
C SER A 77 -14.00 2.22 10.01
N MET A 78 -13.04 2.30 9.10
CA MET A 78 -11.84 1.47 9.12
C MET A 78 -10.94 1.81 10.31
N ILE A 79 -10.89 3.07 10.74
CA ILE A 79 -10.09 3.51 11.89
C ILE A 79 -10.55 2.76 13.15
N ALA A 80 -11.86 2.77 13.42
CA ALA A 80 -12.45 2.09 14.57
C ALA A 80 -12.26 0.57 14.48
N ASP A 81 -12.55 -0.02 13.33
CA ASP A 81 -12.41 -1.46 13.09
C ASP A 81 -10.99 -1.98 13.31
N MET A 82 -9.97 -1.25 12.84
CA MET A 82 -8.57 -1.65 13.00
C MET A 82 -8.09 -1.42 14.43
N SER A 83 -8.44 -0.29 15.04
CA SER A 83 -8.10 0.00 16.44
C SER A 83 -8.72 -1.04 17.39
N GLU A 84 -9.99 -1.41 17.20
CA GLU A 84 -10.64 -2.48 17.95
C GLU A 84 -9.90 -3.82 17.79
N CYS A 85 -9.51 -4.16 16.57
CA CYS A 85 -8.77 -5.39 16.28
C CYS A 85 -7.41 -5.43 16.99
N ILE A 86 -6.69 -4.31 17.03
CA ILE A 86 -5.39 -4.17 17.71
C ILE A 86 -5.57 -4.29 19.24
N CYS A 87 -6.52 -3.58 19.81
CA CYS A 87 -6.83 -3.61 21.24
C CYS A 87 -7.29 -5.02 21.70
N ALA A 88 -8.08 -5.72 20.87
CA ALA A 88 -8.53 -7.09 21.17
C ALA A 88 -7.38 -8.12 21.28
N GLU A 89 -6.21 -7.83 20.72
CA GLU A 89 -4.99 -8.64 20.86
C GLU A 89 -4.03 -8.07 21.93
N SER A 90 -4.51 -7.15 22.80
CA SER A 90 -3.74 -6.52 23.88
C SER A 90 -2.50 -5.77 23.37
N ARG A 91 -2.62 -5.15 22.18
CA ARG A 91 -1.56 -4.36 21.52
C ARG A 91 -1.89 -2.85 21.50
N ASP A 92 -2.77 -2.40 22.41
CA ASP A 92 -3.15 -0.98 22.57
C ASP A 92 -1.96 -0.06 22.85
N ALA A 93 -0.99 -0.52 23.64
CA ALA A 93 0.26 0.21 23.88
C ALA A 93 1.16 0.37 22.64
N ASP A 94 0.92 -0.42 21.59
CA ASP A 94 1.66 -0.37 20.35
C ASP A 94 0.94 0.44 19.26
N LEU A 95 -0.31 0.81 19.49
CA LEU A 95 -1.11 1.59 18.57
C LEU A 95 -0.65 3.05 18.52
N ILE A 96 -0.31 3.51 17.34
CA ILE A 96 -0.10 4.90 16.98
C ILE A 96 -1.28 5.33 16.11
N LEU A 97 -2.20 6.12 16.65
CA LEU A 97 -3.25 6.75 15.88
C LEU A 97 -2.71 8.07 15.32
N PHE A 98 -2.47 8.13 14.01
CA PHE A 98 -1.96 9.31 13.35
C PHE A 98 -3.12 10.16 12.83
N ASP A 99 -3.57 11.10 13.64
CA ASP A 99 -4.67 12.03 13.34
C ASP A 99 -4.43 13.42 13.95
N ASP A 100 -5.29 14.35 13.63
CA ASP A 100 -5.27 15.73 14.12
C ASP A 100 -5.65 15.87 15.61
N LYS A 101 -6.19 14.83 16.24
CA LYS A 101 -6.68 14.80 17.63
C LYS A 101 -5.68 14.17 18.59
N ALA A 102 -4.92 13.20 18.12
CA ALA A 102 -3.99 12.41 18.95
C ALA A 102 -2.66 13.12 19.23
N HIS A 103 -2.46 14.35 18.76
CA HIS A 103 -1.20 15.09 18.84
C HIS A 103 0.01 14.32 18.31
N SER A 104 -0.21 13.42 17.37
CA SER A 104 0.85 12.67 16.69
C SER A 104 1.49 13.57 15.65
N VAL A 105 2.82 13.67 15.68
CA VAL A 105 3.62 14.42 14.72
C VAL A 105 4.60 13.47 14.03
N PHE A 106 4.70 13.56 12.72
CA PHE A 106 5.67 12.83 11.93
C PHE A 106 6.32 13.75 10.88
N ASN A 107 7.51 14.24 11.15
CA ASN A 107 8.27 15.03 10.19
C ASN A 107 9.08 14.10 9.26
N PRO A 108 8.69 13.95 7.98
CA PRO A 108 9.42 13.08 7.05
C PRO A 108 10.85 13.54 6.81
N PHE A 109 11.10 14.85 6.88
CA PHE A 109 12.41 15.45 6.64
C PHE A 109 13.37 15.34 7.84
N ALA A 110 12.92 14.86 9.00
CA ALA A 110 13.81 14.46 10.08
C ALA A 110 14.71 13.26 9.71
N SER A 111 14.24 12.41 8.78
CA SER A 111 14.96 11.22 8.32
C SER A 111 15.37 11.25 6.86
N ILE A 112 14.75 12.10 6.04
CA ILE A 112 15.08 12.33 4.63
C ILE A 112 16.06 13.49 4.54
N THR A 113 17.31 13.21 4.20
CA THR A 113 18.38 14.21 4.04
C THR A 113 18.81 14.36 2.58
N ASP A 114 18.45 13.41 1.73
CA ASP A 114 18.72 13.43 0.29
C ASP A 114 17.63 14.25 -0.44
N ILE A 115 18.07 15.25 -1.21
CA ILE A 115 17.19 16.12 -2.01
C ILE A 115 16.39 15.34 -3.07
N ASN A 116 16.93 14.25 -3.60
CA ASN A 116 16.23 13.42 -4.58
C ASN A 116 15.10 12.62 -3.91
N GLU A 117 15.35 12.08 -2.71
CA GLU A 117 14.30 11.40 -1.93
C GLU A 117 13.18 12.38 -1.53
N ALA A 118 13.53 13.60 -1.11
CA ALA A 118 12.56 14.64 -0.77
C ALA A 118 11.70 15.04 -1.97
N ALA A 119 12.33 15.22 -3.13
CA ALA A 119 11.61 15.51 -4.37
C ALA A 119 10.70 14.34 -4.80
N ALA A 120 11.16 13.09 -4.64
CA ALA A 120 10.37 11.90 -4.94
C ALA A 120 9.15 11.80 -4.01
N LEU A 121 9.30 12.08 -2.72
CA LEU A 121 8.19 12.13 -1.76
C LEU A 121 7.08 13.09 -2.21
N LEU A 122 7.42 14.34 -2.48
CA LEU A 122 6.42 15.34 -2.89
C LEU A 122 5.84 15.08 -4.28
N THR A 123 6.60 14.44 -5.16
CA THR A 123 6.09 13.97 -6.46
C THR A 123 5.04 12.88 -6.26
N GLY A 124 5.27 11.93 -5.36
CA GLY A 124 4.30 10.90 -4.98
C GLY A 124 3.03 11.49 -4.37
N VAL A 125 3.16 12.54 -3.55
CA VAL A 125 2.02 13.30 -3.01
C VAL A 125 1.20 13.94 -4.14
N SER A 126 1.87 14.58 -5.10
CA SER A 126 1.21 15.17 -6.28
C SER A 126 0.46 14.11 -7.10
N GLU A 127 1.05 12.94 -7.29
CA GLU A 127 0.42 11.81 -7.99
C GLU A 127 -0.84 11.32 -7.25
N ALA A 128 -0.78 11.22 -5.92
CA ALA A 128 -1.91 10.82 -5.08
C ALA A 128 -3.09 11.81 -5.16
N LEU A 129 -2.80 13.12 -5.25
CA LEU A 129 -3.81 14.18 -5.40
C LEU A 129 -4.48 14.14 -6.77
N ASN A 130 -3.73 13.92 -7.84
CA ASN A 130 -4.21 13.99 -9.22
C ASN A 130 -5.06 12.78 -9.67
N LYS A 131 -5.28 11.79 -8.81
CA LYS A 131 -6.17 10.63 -9.03
C LYS A 131 -5.94 9.91 -10.37
N GLY A 132 -4.70 9.86 -10.86
CA GLY A 132 -4.37 9.16 -12.11
C GLY A 132 -4.84 9.87 -13.40
N ASN A 133 -5.15 11.17 -13.35
CA ASN A 133 -5.61 11.95 -14.52
C ASN A 133 -4.55 12.11 -15.63
N HIS A 134 -3.33 11.67 -15.38
CA HIS A 134 -2.24 11.69 -16.36
C HIS A 134 -1.86 10.25 -16.74
N THR A 135 -2.42 9.74 -17.82
CA THR A 135 -2.00 8.47 -18.43
C THR A 135 -1.29 8.78 -19.75
N GLY A 136 -0.08 8.19 -19.96
CA GLY A 136 0.65 8.30 -21.21
C GLY A 136 2.01 9.00 -21.09
N SER A 137 2.63 9.30 -22.24
CA SER A 137 3.95 9.94 -22.33
C SER A 137 4.06 11.29 -21.62
N ASP A 138 2.96 12.02 -21.57
CA ASP A 138 2.89 13.34 -20.94
C ASP A 138 3.04 13.25 -19.41
N ALA A 139 2.51 12.19 -18.78
CA ALA A 139 2.63 11.98 -17.34
C ALA A 139 4.09 11.84 -16.88
N SER A 140 4.91 11.12 -17.62
CA SER A 140 6.33 10.93 -17.30
C SER A 140 7.11 12.24 -17.44
N PHE A 141 6.82 13.04 -18.46
CA PHE A 141 7.42 14.35 -18.64
C PHE A 141 7.10 15.29 -17.47
N TRP A 142 5.82 15.40 -17.10
CA TRP A 142 5.39 16.25 -15.98
C TRP A 142 5.99 15.79 -14.65
N LYS A 143 6.06 14.50 -14.40
CA LYS A 143 6.71 13.92 -13.22
C LYS A 143 8.19 14.34 -13.14
N GLN A 144 8.92 14.23 -14.24
CA GLN A 144 10.33 14.64 -14.31
C GLN A 144 10.52 16.13 -14.08
N GLN A 145 9.67 16.98 -14.68
CA GLN A 145 9.74 18.43 -14.49
C GLN A 145 9.43 18.84 -13.05
N LEU A 146 8.44 18.23 -12.42
CA LEU A 146 8.12 18.46 -11.01
C LEU A 146 9.30 18.06 -10.11
N GLN A 147 9.87 16.88 -10.32
CA GLN A 147 11.03 16.42 -9.56
C GLN A 147 12.24 17.35 -9.73
N LEU A 148 12.43 17.89 -10.94
CA LEU A 148 13.53 18.83 -11.21
C LEU A 148 13.38 20.11 -10.39
N VAL A 149 12.19 20.72 -10.41
CA VAL A 149 11.89 21.95 -9.63
C VAL A 149 12.08 21.69 -8.14
N LEU A 150 11.51 20.58 -7.62
CA LEU A 150 11.59 20.24 -6.20
C LEU A 150 13.01 19.96 -5.74
N ARG A 151 13.85 19.27 -6.54
CA ARG A 151 15.28 19.06 -6.22
C ARG A 151 16.02 20.37 -6.07
N HIS A 152 15.85 21.28 -7.02
CA HIS A 152 16.49 22.59 -6.93
C HIS A 152 15.98 23.41 -5.75
N LEU A 153 14.69 23.32 -5.44
CA LEU A 153 14.11 23.99 -4.28
C LEU A 153 14.70 23.46 -2.97
N PHE A 154 14.75 22.14 -2.81
CA PHE A 154 15.34 21.52 -1.61
C PHE A 154 16.85 21.75 -1.49
N ALA A 155 17.59 21.83 -2.59
CA ALA A 155 19.00 22.21 -2.55
C ALA A 155 19.19 23.61 -1.97
N LEU A 156 18.34 24.58 -2.33
CA LEU A 156 18.35 25.92 -1.73
C LEU A 156 17.98 25.88 -0.24
N CYS A 157 16.96 25.10 0.14
CA CYS A 157 16.60 24.92 1.56
C CYS A 157 17.79 24.39 2.38
N GLN A 158 18.49 23.39 1.87
CA GLN A 158 19.62 22.77 2.57
C GLN A 158 20.76 23.74 2.80
N VAL A 159 21.09 24.58 1.84
CA VAL A 159 22.14 25.62 1.99
C VAL A 159 21.69 26.74 2.92
N GLN A 160 20.43 27.14 2.84
CA GLN A 160 19.90 28.25 3.63
C GLN A 160 19.70 27.91 5.10
N ALA A 161 19.24 26.68 5.43
CA ALA A 161 18.86 26.27 6.77
C ALA A 161 19.67 25.07 7.32
N GLY A 162 20.56 24.48 6.54
CA GLY A 162 21.31 23.27 6.89
C GLY A 162 20.45 22.00 6.97
N LYS A 163 19.19 22.07 6.59
CA LYS A 163 18.22 20.96 6.61
C LYS A 163 17.16 21.14 5.54
N LEU A 164 16.47 20.04 5.23
CA LEU A 164 15.25 20.08 4.43
C LEU A 164 14.09 20.56 5.31
N ASP A 165 13.34 21.53 4.83
CA ASP A 165 12.23 22.12 5.56
C ASP A 165 11.11 22.49 4.59
N LEU A 166 9.91 21.97 4.84
CA LEU A 166 8.76 22.13 3.96
C LEU A 166 8.25 23.57 3.91
N LEU A 167 8.19 24.23 5.08
CA LEU A 167 7.68 25.59 5.16
C LEU A 167 8.67 26.58 4.53
N LEU A 168 9.95 26.32 4.69
CA LEU A 168 10.99 27.10 3.99
C LEU A 168 10.87 26.87 2.46
N ALA A 169 10.69 25.62 2.01
CA ALA A 169 10.50 25.33 0.59
C ALA A 169 9.29 26.10 0.00
N ALA A 170 8.17 26.10 0.70
CA ALA A 170 6.99 26.88 0.29
C ALA A 170 7.32 28.38 0.20
N THR A 171 7.95 28.94 1.25
CA THR A 171 8.34 30.35 1.30
C THR A 171 9.29 30.74 0.15
N LEU A 172 10.29 29.91 -0.13
CA LEU A 172 11.22 30.13 -1.23
C LEU A 172 10.49 30.08 -2.58
N PHE A 173 9.64 29.07 -2.78
CA PHE A 173 8.92 28.95 -4.04
C PHE A 173 7.95 30.11 -4.29
N ASP A 174 7.24 30.58 -3.29
CA ASP A 174 6.34 31.73 -3.37
C ASP A 174 7.08 33.04 -3.70
N SER A 175 8.31 33.21 -3.18
CA SER A 175 9.14 34.39 -3.40
C SER A 175 10.02 34.35 -4.65
N ARG A 176 9.91 33.29 -5.47
CA ARG A 176 10.66 33.16 -6.73
C ARG A 176 10.34 34.28 -7.73
N ALA A 177 11.30 34.62 -8.57
CA ALA A 177 11.04 35.51 -9.70
C ALA A 177 10.13 34.80 -10.73
N LYS A 178 9.10 35.48 -11.18
CA LYS A 178 8.14 34.98 -12.18
C LYS A 178 8.60 35.29 -13.61
N THR A 179 9.38 36.36 -13.77
CA THR A 179 9.88 36.83 -15.07
C THR A 179 11.35 37.21 -14.97
N PRO A 180 12.08 37.22 -16.13
CA PRO A 180 13.45 37.72 -16.15
C PRO A 180 13.57 39.19 -15.73
N ALA A 181 12.52 39.99 -15.95
CA ALA A 181 12.50 41.41 -15.56
C ALA A 181 12.51 41.60 -14.04
N GLU A 182 11.77 40.74 -13.30
CA GLU A 182 11.77 40.77 -11.81
C GLU A 182 13.16 40.51 -11.24
N LEU A 183 13.95 39.64 -11.86
CA LEU A 183 15.34 39.37 -11.42
C LEU A 183 16.25 40.62 -11.48
N GLN A 184 15.94 41.59 -12.36
CA GLN A 184 16.67 42.83 -12.48
C GLN A 184 16.15 43.93 -11.57
N ASP A 185 14.94 43.77 -11.00
CA ASP A 185 14.35 44.74 -10.09
C ASP A 185 15.01 44.74 -8.71
N PRO A 186 15.64 45.85 -8.28
CA PRO A 186 16.21 45.98 -6.95
C PRO A 186 15.17 45.79 -5.83
N ASN A 187 13.91 46.15 -6.07
CA ASN A 187 12.85 45.98 -5.07
C ASN A 187 12.55 44.50 -4.83
N TRP A 188 12.54 43.67 -5.89
CA TRP A 188 12.37 42.23 -5.74
C TRP A 188 13.53 41.59 -4.93
N ARG A 189 14.76 42.07 -5.13
CA ARG A 189 15.93 41.55 -4.40
C ARG A 189 15.96 41.93 -2.94
N THR A 190 15.35 43.05 -2.58
CA THR A 190 15.41 43.59 -1.24
C THR A 190 14.51 42.77 -0.27
N GLY A 191 15.13 42.05 0.68
CA GLY A 191 14.40 41.24 1.64
C GLY A 191 13.73 39.98 1.09
N ASN A 192 13.97 39.63 -0.18
CA ASN A 192 13.36 38.46 -0.80
C ASN A 192 14.03 37.16 -0.35
N PRO A 193 13.28 36.18 0.23
CA PRO A 193 13.84 34.90 0.71
C PRO A 193 14.53 34.09 -0.40
N MET A 194 13.93 34.00 -1.60
CA MET A 194 14.54 33.27 -2.71
C MET A 194 15.86 33.92 -3.15
N TRP A 195 15.93 35.26 -3.21
CA TRP A 195 17.17 35.95 -3.53
C TRP A 195 18.28 35.66 -2.50
N ALA A 196 17.94 35.71 -1.20
CA ALA A 196 18.89 35.36 -0.11
C ALA A 196 19.40 33.92 -0.25
N ALA A 197 18.53 32.97 -0.52
CA ALA A 197 18.90 31.58 -0.76
C ALA A 197 19.80 31.40 -1.99
N ILE A 198 19.52 32.09 -3.07
CA ILE A 198 20.36 32.10 -4.29
C ILE A 198 21.76 32.67 -3.98
N GLN A 199 21.86 33.77 -3.20
CA GLN A 199 23.15 34.32 -2.80
C GLN A 199 23.95 33.35 -1.90
N SER A 200 23.29 32.72 -0.95
CA SER A 200 23.91 31.68 -0.11
C SER A 200 24.41 30.50 -0.95
N ALA A 201 23.62 30.06 -1.92
CA ALA A 201 23.99 28.97 -2.84
C ALA A 201 25.20 29.31 -3.71
N ARG A 202 25.27 30.54 -4.19
CA ARG A 202 26.44 31.03 -4.98
C ARG A 202 27.71 31.18 -4.16
N ALA A 203 27.57 31.50 -2.89
CA ALA A 203 28.70 31.60 -1.96
C ALA A 203 29.16 30.23 -1.43
N SER A 204 28.35 29.19 -1.56
CA SER A 204 28.68 27.83 -1.15
C SER A 204 29.55 27.13 -2.19
N ASN A 205 30.30 26.11 -1.76
CA ASN A 205 31.02 25.19 -2.64
C ASN A 205 30.19 23.98 -3.05
N ASP A 206 28.87 23.98 -2.73
CA ASP A 206 27.95 22.90 -3.03
C ASP A 206 27.52 22.96 -4.51
N SER A 207 27.82 21.89 -5.25
CA SER A 207 27.50 21.79 -6.69
C SER A 207 26.00 21.82 -6.97
N ASP A 208 25.19 21.19 -6.11
CA ASP A 208 23.74 21.10 -6.34
C ASP A 208 23.06 22.43 -5.99
N ALA A 209 23.57 23.13 -4.96
CA ALA A 209 23.15 24.49 -4.67
C ALA A 209 23.49 25.46 -5.83
N GLY A 210 24.69 25.35 -6.41
CA GLY A 210 25.08 26.14 -7.58
C GLY A 210 24.17 25.92 -8.80
N LYS A 211 23.79 24.65 -9.07
CA LYS A 211 22.83 24.30 -10.12
C LYS A 211 21.44 24.86 -9.82
N ALA A 212 21.02 24.82 -8.55
CA ALA A 212 19.73 25.36 -8.12
C ALA A 212 19.67 26.88 -8.27
N ALA A 213 20.73 27.60 -7.90
CA ALA A 213 20.85 29.03 -8.13
C ALA A 213 20.75 29.37 -9.62
N HIS A 214 21.47 28.63 -10.48
CA HIS A 214 21.39 28.81 -11.94
C HIS A 214 19.97 28.51 -12.46
N TYR A 215 19.34 27.44 -11.98
CA TYR A 215 17.98 27.06 -12.41
C TYR A 215 16.98 28.18 -12.15
N PHE A 216 16.92 28.74 -10.95
CA PHE A 216 15.96 29.79 -10.59
C PHE A 216 16.33 31.18 -11.13
N MET A 217 17.58 31.39 -11.56
CA MET A 217 18.00 32.64 -12.18
C MET A 217 17.85 32.63 -13.71
N GLU A 218 18.20 31.53 -14.37
CA GLU A 218 18.37 31.51 -15.82
C GLU A 218 17.34 30.56 -16.49
N THR A 219 16.97 29.45 -15.88
CA THR A 219 16.14 28.45 -16.54
C THR A 219 14.65 28.70 -16.31
N PHE A 220 14.24 28.75 -15.03
CA PHE A 220 12.83 28.81 -14.64
C PHE A 220 12.11 30.08 -15.15
N PRO A 221 12.67 31.29 -14.99
CA PRO A 221 12.02 32.54 -15.47
C PRO A 221 11.92 32.65 -17.00
N HIS A 222 12.72 31.86 -17.73
CA HIS A 222 12.72 31.88 -19.20
C HIS A 222 11.92 30.74 -19.82
N GLN A 223 11.28 29.89 -19.01
CA GLN A 223 10.38 28.86 -19.52
C GLN A 223 9.17 29.46 -20.23
N SER A 224 8.60 28.73 -21.20
CA SER A 224 7.35 29.14 -21.83
C SER A 224 6.25 29.35 -20.81
N GLY A 225 5.43 30.37 -20.95
CA GLY A 225 4.40 30.74 -19.97
C GLY A 225 3.43 29.58 -19.63
N GLY A 226 3.12 28.73 -20.61
CA GLY A 226 2.26 27.56 -20.39
C GLY A 226 2.92 26.50 -19.52
N LEU A 227 4.19 26.16 -19.77
CA LEU A 227 4.94 25.20 -18.97
C LEU A 227 5.15 25.72 -17.54
N GLN A 228 5.58 26.95 -17.41
CA GLN A 228 5.80 27.60 -16.12
C GLN A 228 4.52 27.64 -15.29
N SER A 229 3.39 28.08 -15.85
CA SER A 229 2.12 28.15 -15.14
C SER A 229 1.64 26.80 -14.64
N SER A 230 1.82 25.74 -15.43
CA SER A 230 1.43 24.39 -15.05
C SER A 230 2.32 23.83 -13.94
N LEU A 231 3.65 24.07 -14.02
CA LEU A 231 4.58 23.68 -12.95
C LEU A 231 4.30 24.43 -11.65
N VAL A 232 4.05 25.73 -11.75
CA VAL A 232 3.68 26.58 -10.61
C VAL A 232 2.42 26.02 -9.92
N ALA A 233 1.35 25.82 -10.68
CA ALA A 233 0.10 25.31 -10.14
C ALA A 233 0.28 23.94 -9.43
N THR A 234 1.13 23.07 -9.99
CA THR A 234 1.39 21.75 -9.40
C THR A 234 2.21 21.85 -8.12
N VAL A 235 3.29 22.61 -8.11
CA VAL A 235 4.16 22.78 -6.94
C VAL A 235 3.42 23.52 -5.82
N GLU A 236 2.76 24.63 -6.13
CA GLU A 236 1.95 25.39 -5.16
C GLU A 236 0.82 24.52 -4.60
N GLY A 237 0.14 23.73 -5.46
CA GLY A 237 -0.92 22.84 -5.01
C GLY A 237 -0.48 21.84 -3.95
N VAL A 238 0.76 21.32 -4.02
CA VAL A 238 1.31 20.41 -3.01
C VAL A 238 1.80 21.18 -1.77
N LEU A 239 2.58 22.25 -1.97
CA LEU A 239 3.20 22.99 -0.86
C LEU A 239 2.17 23.78 -0.04
N ASP A 240 1.16 24.37 -0.68
CA ASP A 240 0.08 25.10 -0.01
C ASP A 240 -0.72 24.15 0.89
N GLN A 241 -1.10 22.97 0.40
CA GLN A 241 -1.81 21.97 1.19
C GLN A 241 -1.03 21.56 2.44
N LEU A 242 0.27 21.30 2.30
CA LEU A 242 1.14 20.91 3.40
C LEU A 242 1.43 22.06 4.39
N SER A 243 1.24 23.30 3.97
CA SER A 243 1.40 24.50 4.80
C SER A 243 0.14 24.84 5.62
N ARG A 244 -0.97 24.15 5.37
CA ARG A 244 -2.27 24.38 6.05
C ARG A 244 -2.58 23.29 7.08
N GLU A 245 -3.42 23.63 8.04
CA GLU A 245 -3.94 22.65 8.99
C GLU A 245 -4.93 21.67 8.31
N PRO A 246 -4.94 20.39 8.70
CA PRO A 246 -4.16 19.78 9.80
C PRO A 246 -2.75 19.33 9.40
N LEU A 247 -2.40 19.32 8.11
CA LEU A 247 -1.14 18.74 7.63
C LEU A 247 0.10 19.47 8.15
N ARG A 248 0.00 20.79 8.32
CA ARG A 248 1.09 21.56 8.89
C ARG A 248 1.48 21.06 10.27
N SER A 249 0.52 20.91 11.18
CA SER A 249 0.79 20.42 12.54
C SER A 249 1.25 18.97 12.56
N LEU A 250 0.74 18.13 11.66
CA LEU A 250 1.06 16.71 11.59
C LEU A 250 2.44 16.41 11.01
N PHE A 251 2.93 17.23 10.06
CA PHE A 251 4.17 16.97 9.33
C PHE A 251 5.30 17.96 9.59
N SER A 252 5.13 18.92 10.50
CA SER A 252 6.19 19.84 10.91
C SER A 252 6.45 19.78 12.41
N GLY A 253 7.69 20.02 12.80
CA GLY A 253 8.12 19.95 14.20
C GLY A 253 8.89 18.67 14.53
N GLU A 254 8.95 18.35 15.81
CA GLU A 254 9.62 17.15 16.32
C GLU A 254 8.67 15.93 16.22
N SER A 255 9.16 14.85 15.62
CA SER A 255 8.36 13.64 15.45
C SER A 255 8.12 12.94 16.79
N THR A 256 6.88 12.54 17.06
CA THR A 256 6.49 11.75 18.23
C THR A 256 6.78 10.26 18.08
N PHE A 257 6.99 9.80 16.86
CA PHE A 257 7.39 8.43 16.53
C PHE A 257 8.25 8.42 15.26
N SER A 258 8.91 7.32 15.00
CA SER A 258 9.67 7.08 13.77
C SER A 258 9.10 5.91 12.97
N MET A 259 9.29 5.88 11.65
CA MET A 259 8.94 4.70 10.85
C MET A 259 9.68 3.45 11.29
N ARG A 260 10.89 3.61 11.86
CA ARG A 260 11.68 2.52 12.41
C ARG A 260 10.95 1.79 13.54
N ASP A 261 10.16 2.50 14.36
CA ASP A 261 9.39 1.89 15.46
C ASP A 261 8.39 0.84 15.00
N LEU A 262 7.84 1.00 13.76
CA LEU A 262 6.93 0.03 13.17
C LEU A 262 7.63 -1.30 12.85
N PHE A 263 8.93 -1.24 12.61
CA PHE A 263 9.74 -2.40 12.24
C PHE A 263 10.47 -3.02 13.44
N ASP A 264 11.13 -2.20 14.23
CA ASP A 264 12.04 -2.67 15.29
C ASP A 264 11.29 -2.91 16.61
N ASN A 265 10.25 -2.10 16.90
CA ASN A 265 9.50 -2.13 18.15
C ASN A 265 8.07 -2.69 17.99
N GLY A 266 7.71 -3.16 16.80
CA GLY A 266 6.40 -3.74 16.52
C GLY A 266 5.24 -2.73 16.64
N LYS A 267 5.49 -1.42 16.61
CA LYS A 267 4.43 -0.40 16.64
C LYS A 267 3.54 -0.47 15.40
N ILE A 268 2.29 -0.09 15.55
CA ILE A 268 1.27 -0.15 14.51
C ILE A 268 0.71 1.24 14.30
N CYS A 269 0.96 1.81 13.11
CA CYS A 269 0.42 3.11 12.76
C CYS A 269 -0.89 2.94 11.97
N VAL A 270 -1.99 3.42 12.53
CA VAL A 270 -3.28 3.57 11.84
C VAL A 270 -3.44 5.03 11.45
N VAL A 271 -3.63 5.29 10.16
CA VAL A 271 -3.77 6.67 9.67
C VAL A 271 -5.20 7.14 9.91
N GLY A 272 -5.38 8.04 10.87
CA GLY A 272 -6.68 8.57 11.30
C GLY A 272 -7.27 9.66 10.37
N LEU A 273 -6.72 9.81 9.16
CA LEU A 273 -7.14 10.76 8.12
C LEU A 273 -7.52 10.00 6.85
N PRO A 274 -8.80 9.60 6.69
CA PRO A 274 -9.21 8.76 5.57
C PRO A 274 -9.12 9.46 4.22
N VAL A 275 -8.68 8.71 3.20
CA VAL A 275 -8.46 9.21 1.82
C VAL A 275 -9.73 9.77 1.18
N LEU A 276 -10.90 9.20 1.47
CA LEU A 276 -12.17 9.67 0.88
C LEU A 276 -12.76 10.87 1.61
N SER A 277 -12.29 11.19 2.82
CA SER A 277 -12.85 12.27 3.63
C SER A 277 -12.27 13.64 3.25
N SER A 278 -11.00 13.68 2.81
CA SER A 278 -10.33 14.95 2.44
C SER A 278 -9.06 14.72 1.61
N ASP A 279 -8.61 15.77 0.92
CA ASP A 279 -7.30 15.78 0.26
C ASP A 279 -6.16 15.69 1.29
N SER A 280 -6.35 16.24 2.50
CA SER A 280 -5.39 16.07 3.60
C SER A 280 -5.20 14.58 3.96
N GLY A 281 -6.28 13.80 3.99
CA GLY A 281 -6.20 12.36 4.20
C GLY A 281 -5.42 11.67 3.09
N ARG A 282 -5.61 12.06 1.85
CA ARG A 282 -4.88 11.54 0.69
C ARG A 282 -3.39 11.81 0.77
N ILE A 283 -3.03 13.04 1.13
CA ILE A 283 -1.62 13.47 1.30
C ILE A 283 -0.98 12.71 2.48
N ALA A 284 -1.63 12.66 3.62
CA ALA A 284 -1.11 11.99 4.81
C ALA A 284 -0.81 10.51 4.55
N ASN A 285 -1.76 9.80 3.92
CA ASN A 285 -1.57 8.41 3.55
C ASN A 285 -0.41 8.21 2.55
N ALA A 286 -0.26 9.10 1.56
CA ALA A 286 0.83 9.02 0.57
C ALA A 286 2.21 9.24 1.24
N ILE A 287 2.35 10.23 2.12
CA ILE A 287 3.59 10.52 2.85
C ILE A 287 3.99 9.33 3.73
N LEU A 288 3.06 8.81 4.53
CA LEU A 288 3.35 7.72 5.46
C LEU A 288 3.69 6.42 4.72
N GLN A 289 2.98 6.11 3.62
CA GLN A 289 3.31 4.96 2.77
C GLN A 289 4.69 5.09 2.12
N PHE A 290 5.03 6.26 1.59
CA PHE A 290 6.35 6.52 1.03
C PHE A 290 7.45 6.28 2.07
N CYS A 291 7.31 6.90 3.26
CA CYS A 291 8.29 6.78 4.34
C CYS A 291 8.38 5.36 4.89
N PHE A 292 7.25 4.63 4.99
CA PHE A 292 7.21 3.23 5.39
C PHE A 292 8.00 2.36 4.40
N CYS A 293 7.69 2.46 3.10
CA CYS A 293 8.39 1.67 2.08
C CYS A 293 9.89 2.00 2.00
N ARG A 294 10.24 3.28 2.15
CA ARG A 294 11.63 3.74 2.22
C ARG A 294 12.38 3.13 3.40
N GLU A 295 11.75 3.12 4.57
CA GLU A 295 12.37 2.55 5.77
C GLU A 295 12.44 1.03 5.68
N ALA A 296 11.47 0.37 5.06
CA ALA A 296 11.45 -1.07 4.88
C ALA A 296 12.72 -1.62 4.20
N VAL A 297 13.26 -0.91 3.20
CA VAL A 297 14.41 -1.39 2.41
C VAL A 297 15.78 -1.04 3.00
N LYS A 298 15.83 -0.22 4.07
CA LYS A 298 17.12 0.30 4.60
C LYS A 298 17.94 -0.68 5.40
N ALA A 299 17.34 -1.65 6.09
CA ALA A 299 18.05 -2.53 7.00
C ALA A 299 17.59 -3.98 6.89
N LYS A 300 18.55 -4.92 6.98
CA LYS A 300 18.23 -6.32 7.27
C LYS A 300 17.65 -6.40 8.68
N ARG A 301 16.45 -6.94 8.80
CA ARG A 301 15.73 -7.04 10.08
C ARG A 301 15.32 -8.48 10.35
N ASP A 302 15.22 -8.81 11.63
CA ASP A 302 14.69 -10.10 12.06
C ASP A 302 13.17 -10.08 12.22
N HIS A 303 12.61 -8.90 12.48
CA HIS A 303 11.17 -8.72 12.65
C HIS A 303 10.43 -8.60 11.32
N HIS A 304 9.22 -9.16 11.29
CA HIS A 304 8.28 -9.03 10.20
C HIS A 304 7.39 -7.80 10.41
N SER A 305 6.90 -7.23 9.33
CA SER A 305 5.96 -6.11 9.37
C SER A 305 4.89 -6.24 8.29
N PHE A 306 3.87 -5.37 8.33
CA PHE A 306 2.79 -5.41 7.36
C PHE A 306 2.42 -4.03 6.82
N LEU A 307 1.88 -4.03 5.60
CA LEU A 307 1.22 -2.90 4.95
C LEU A 307 -0.17 -3.36 4.51
N ILE A 308 -1.22 -2.78 5.07
CA ILE A 308 -2.60 -3.15 4.77
C ILE A 308 -3.26 -2.07 3.92
N LEU A 309 -3.68 -2.44 2.72
CA LEU A 309 -4.30 -1.57 1.73
C LEU A 309 -5.75 -2.01 1.48
N ASP A 310 -6.66 -1.70 2.43
CA ASP A 310 -8.10 -1.90 2.20
C ASP A 310 -8.64 -0.83 1.26
N GLU A 311 -9.42 -1.22 0.26
CA GLU A 311 -9.74 -0.42 -0.93
C GLU A 311 -8.46 0.11 -1.60
N GLY A 312 -7.50 -0.80 -1.84
CA GLY A 312 -6.14 -0.51 -2.28
C GLY A 312 -6.06 0.34 -3.56
N GLN A 313 -7.09 0.32 -4.42
CA GLN A 313 -7.19 1.20 -5.58
C GLN A 313 -7.18 2.70 -5.21
N GLU A 314 -7.62 3.07 -4.00
CA GLU A 314 -7.60 4.47 -3.53
C GLU A 314 -6.24 4.90 -2.96
N LEU A 315 -5.39 3.93 -2.62
CA LEU A 315 -4.13 4.10 -1.93
C LEU A 315 -2.90 3.91 -2.83
N VAL A 316 -3.07 3.18 -3.94
CA VAL A 316 -1.96 2.82 -4.82
C VAL A 316 -1.48 4.01 -5.65
N THR A 317 -0.15 4.20 -5.67
CA THR A 317 0.58 5.12 -6.54
C THR A 317 1.62 4.34 -7.35
N THR A 318 2.16 4.93 -8.43
CA THR A 318 3.22 4.29 -9.21
C THR A 318 4.45 3.97 -8.35
N ASP A 319 4.86 4.92 -7.49
CA ASP A 319 5.99 4.73 -6.57
C ASP A 319 5.74 3.56 -5.59
N LEU A 320 4.53 3.47 -5.03
CA LEU A 320 4.17 2.36 -4.14
C LEU A 320 4.26 1.02 -4.86
N MET A 321 3.77 0.91 -6.10
CA MET A 321 3.84 -0.33 -6.89
C MET A 321 5.27 -0.80 -7.13
N GLU A 322 6.17 0.12 -7.52
CA GLU A 322 7.58 -0.19 -7.71
C GLU A 322 8.23 -0.72 -6.43
N LYS A 323 7.90 -0.11 -5.29
CA LYS A 323 8.42 -0.53 -3.99
C LYS A 323 7.81 -1.83 -3.49
N MET A 324 6.52 -2.10 -3.76
CA MET A 324 5.86 -3.35 -3.38
C MET A 324 6.54 -4.59 -3.98
N ALA A 325 7.14 -4.48 -5.17
CA ALA A 325 7.90 -5.57 -5.77
C ALA A 325 9.13 -5.96 -4.93
N VAL A 326 9.70 -5.03 -4.18
CA VAL A 326 10.96 -5.19 -3.45
C VAL A 326 10.75 -5.45 -1.96
N ILE A 327 9.79 -4.78 -1.31
CA ILE A 327 9.64 -4.80 0.16
C ILE A 327 9.35 -6.18 0.75
N ARG A 328 8.82 -7.12 -0.04
CA ARG A 328 8.62 -8.51 0.40
C ARG A 328 9.94 -9.20 0.80
N GLU A 329 11.06 -8.87 0.12
CA GLU A 329 12.38 -9.40 0.45
C GLU A 329 12.87 -8.93 1.83
N PHE A 330 12.27 -7.82 2.30
CA PHE A 330 12.52 -7.23 3.60
C PHE A 330 11.48 -7.62 4.66
N LYS A 331 10.83 -8.78 4.50
CA LYS A 331 9.87 -9.36 5.45
C LYS A 331 8.63 -8.50 5.69
N VAL A 332 8.17 -7.77 4.67
CA VAL A 332 6.94 -6.97 4.71
C VAL A 332 5.80 -7.74 4.04
N ALA A 333 4.76 -8.06 4.79
CA ALA A 333 3.52 -8.60 4.25
C ALA A 333 2.65 -7.48 3.68
N VAL A 334 2.30 -7.57 2.41
CA VAL A 334 1.38 -6.62 1.77
C VAL A 334 0.03 -7.27 1.57
N PHE A 335 -1.02 -6.64 2.08
CA PHE A 335 -2.41 -7.03 1.88
C PHE A 335 -3.09 -6.00 0.99
N PHE A 336 -3.48 -6.40 -0.21
CA PHE A 336 -4.20 -5.56 -1.15
C PHE A 336 -5.64 -6.05 -1.28
N LEU A 337 -6.58 -5.26 -0.82
CA LEU A 337 -8.01 -5.57 -0.91
C LEU A 337 -8.67 -4.63 -1.90
N THR A 338 -9.52 -5.17 -2.77
CA THR A 338 -10.26 -4.38 -3.76
C THR A 338 -11.63 -4.97 -4.05
N GLN A 339 -12.48 -4.23 -4.76
CA GLN A 339 -13.84 -4.65 -5.05
C GLN A 339 -13.93 -5.48 -6.32
N ASN A 340 -13.26 -5.06 -7.38
CA ASN A 340 -13.24 -5.73 -8.69
C ASN A 340 -12.06 -5.20 -9.54
N LEU A 341 -11.83 -5.80 -10.70
CA LEU A 341 -10.74 -5.40 -11.60
C LEU A 341 -10.92 -3.98 -12.13
N SER A 342 -12.15 -3.60 -12.51
CA SER A 342 -12.41 -2.34 -13.21
C SER A 342 -12.04 -1.11 -12.37
N VAL A 343 -12.26 -1.14 -11.04
CA VAL A 343 -11.91 0.00 -10.18
C VAL A 343 -10.39 0.18 -10.07
N VAL A 344 -9.64 -0.92 -10.16
CA VAL A 344 -8.17 -0.87 -10.20
C VAL A 344 -7.70 -0.39 -11.57
N ASP A 345 -8.28 -0.93 -12.66
CA ASP A 345 -7.95 -0.53 -14.04
C ASP A 345 -8.20 0.95 -14.29
N GLN A 346 -9.26 1.53 -13.73
CA GLN A 346 -9.55 2.96 -13.80
C GLN A 346 -8.47 3.81 -13.11
N ARG A 347 -7.80 3.25 -12.12
CA ARG A 347 -6.84 3.98 -11.29
C ARG A 347 -5.42 3.94 -11.84
N ILE A 348 -4.97 2.75 -12.22
CA ILE A 348 -3.57 2.51 -12.62
C ILE A 348 -3.44 1.90 -14.03
N GLY A 349 -4.53 1.58 -14.68
CA GLY A 349 -4.53 0.89 -15.96
C GLY A 349 -4.35 -0.63 -15.85
N GLN A 350 -4.81 -1.35 -16.88
CA GLN A 350 -4.82 -2.82 -16.89
C GLN A 350 -3.43 -3.42 -16.75
N LEU A 351 -2.44 -2.91 -17.49
CA LEU A 351 -1.08 -3.45 -17.49
C LEU A 351 -0.42 -3.35 -16.10
N ALA A 352 -0.56 -2.19 -15.45
CA ALA A 352 -0.04 -1.98 -14.10
C ALA A 352 -0.75 -2.85 -13.07
N ARG A 353 -2.08 -3.05 -13.19
CA ARG A 353 -2.84 -3.99 -12.36
C ARG A 353 -2.33 -5.43 -12.51
N GLU A 354 -2.08 -5.88 -13.74
CA GLU A 354 -1.55 -7.24 -13.99
C GLU A 354 -0.19 -7.43 -13.32
N GLY A 355 0.70 -6.45 -13.44
CA GLY A 355 1.98 -6.45 -12.74
C GLY A 355 1.81 -6.50 -11.22
N LEU A 356 0.97 -5.63 -10.66
CA LEU A 356 0.68 -5.57 -9.22
C LEU A 356 0.11 -6.89 -8.68
N PHE A 357 -0.90 -7.45 -9.36
CA PHE A 357 -1.53 -8.71 -8.93
C PHE A 357 -0.62 -9.92 -9.11
N GLY A 358 0.34 -9.85 -10.05
CA GLY A 358 1.39 -10.85 -10.19
C GLY A 358 2.35 -10.94 -9.00
N LEU A 359 2.46 -9.88 -8.20
CA LEU A 359 3.26 -9.88 -6.97
C LEU A 359 2.60 -10.61 -5.80
N MET A 360 1.28 -10.91 -5.89
CA MET A 360 0.49 -11.47 -4.80
C MET A 360 0.37 -12.98 -4.95
N ALA A 361 1.10 -13.73 -4.13
CA ALA A 361 1.13 -15.19 -4.20
C ALA A 361 -0.14 -15.85 -3.64
N THR A 362 -0.78 -15.23 -2.64
CA THR A 362 -2.06 -15.70 -2.11
C THR A 362 -3.20 -14.85 -2.66
N ARG A 363 -4.18 -15.49 -3.30
CA ARG A 363 -5.35 -14.83 -3.87
C ARG A 363 -6.62 -15.32 -3.21
N ILE A 364 -7.45 -14.38 -2.76
CA ILE A 364 -8.67 -14.65 -2.03
C ILE A 364 -9.84 -14.05 -2.81
N PHE A 365 -10.73 -14.90 -3.28
CA PHE A 365 -11.89 -14.52 -4.06
C PHE A 365 -13.16 -14.67 -3.23
N GLY A 366 -13.76 -13.57 -2.83
CA GLY A 366 -15.06 -13.54 -2.16
C GLY A 366 -16.23 -13.44 -3.16
N PRO A 367 -17.45 -13.28 -2.64
CA PRO A 367 -18.65 -13.10 -3.46
C PRO A 367 -18.48 -11.96 -4.47
N GLN A 368 -18.71 -12.23 -5.75
CA GLN A 368 -18.39 -11.31 -6.82
C GLN A 368 -19.54 -11.15 -7.82
N ASN A 369 -20.01 -9.89 -8.00
CA ASN A 369 -21.07 -9.56 -8.95
C ASN A 369 -20.53 -9.18 -10.34
N HIS A 370 -19.30 -8.67 -10.44
CA HIS A 370 -18.70 -8.20 -11.69
C HIS A 370 -18.25 -9.37 -12.58
N ALA A 371 -18.85 -9.49 -13.77
CA ALA A 371 -18.66 -10.64 -14.65
C ALA A 371 -17.20 -10.87 -15.08
N ALA A 372 -16.49 -9.81 -15.49
CA ALA A 372 -15.08 -9.93 -15.90
C ALA A 372 -14.17 -10.36 -14.73
N THR A 373 -14.46 -9.92 -13.49
CA THR A 373 -13.72 -10.36 -12.31
C THR A 373 -13.98 -11.83 -12.00
N ARG A 374 -15.21 -12.32 -12.14
CA ARG A 374 -15.53 -13.74 -11.97
C ARG A 374 -14.81 -14.61 -12.99
N GLN A 375 -14.81 -14.16 -14.25
CA GLN A 375 -14.11 -14.85 -15.32
C GLN A 375 -12.61 -14.94 -15.04
N TRP A 376 -11.99 -13.80 -14.68
CA TRP A 376 -10.58 -13.77 -14.31
C TRP A 376 -10.27 -14.65 -13.10
N ALA A 377 -11.11 -14.66 -12.06
CA ALA A 377 -10.93 -15.51 -10.88
C ALA A 377 -10.98 -17.00 -11.26
N ALA A 378 -11.89 -17.40 -12.14
CA ALA A 378 -11.97 -18.76 -12.65
C ALA A 378 -10.72 -19.16 -13.45
N GLU A 379 -10.18 -18.25 -14.25
CA GLU A 379 -8.94 -18.45 -15.01
C GLU A 379 -7.74 -18.62 -14.08
N GLN A 380 -7.69 -17.86 -12.97
CA GLN A 380 -6.64 -18.00 -11.95
C GLN A 380 -6.68 -19.38 -11.26
N CYS A 381 -7.87 -19.90 -10.98
CA CYS A 381 -8.04 -21.24 -10.41
C CYS A 381 -7.73 -22.37 -11.41
N GLY A 382 -7.63 -22.04 -12.70
CA GLY A 382 -7.28 -23.00 -13.75
C GLY A 382 -8.42 -23.93 -14.15
N LYS A 383 -8.06 -24.88 -15.02
CA LYS A 383 -8.99 -25.91 -15.53
C LYS A 383 -8.50 -27.29 -15.12
N GLY A 384 -9.44 -28.20 -14.94
CA GLY A 384 -9.16 -29.58 -14.59
C GLY A 384 -10.18 -30.53 -15.22
N GLN A 385 -9.89 -31.81 -15.13
CA GLN A 385 -10.79 -32.85 -15.60
C GLN A 385 -11.97 -33.00 -14.63
N GLN A 386 -13.16 -32.66 -15.06
CA GLN A 386 -14.40 -32.84 -14.30
C GLN A 386 -15.20 -34.01 -14.83
N THR A 387 -15.66 -34.86 -13.92
CA THR A 387 -16.51 -36.00 -14.27
C THR A 387 -17.96 -35.61 -14.09
N ALA A 388 -18.68 -35.47 -15.19
CA ALA A 388 -20.13 -35.25 -15.18
C ALA A 388 -20.84 -36.59 -15.21
N LYS A 389 -21.70 -36.84 -14.21
CA LYS A 389 -22.56 -38.00 -14.14
C LYS A 389 -23.91 -37.63 -14.71
N SER A 390 -24.28 -38.19 -15.86
CA SER A 390 -25.59 -38.05 -16.46
C SER A 390 -26.39 -39.30 -16.22
N THR A 391 -27.55 -39.17 -15.58
CA THR A 391 -28.49 -40.26 -15.35
C THR A 391 -29.69 -40.09 -16.26
N SER A 392 -29.85 -40.93 -17.28
CA SER A 392 -31.04 -40.94 -18.10
C SER A 392 -31.96 -42.07 -17.62
N ARG A 393 -33.23 -41.71 -17.35
CA ARG A 393 -34.29 -42.68 -17.04
C ARG A 393 -35.24 -42.74 -18.23
N SER A 394 -35.34 -43.88 -18.89
CA SER A 394 -36.37 -44.08 -19.91
C SER A 394 -37.45 -45.00 -19.35
N ARG A 395 -38.69 -44.58 -19.50
CA ARG A 395 -39.89 -45.33 -19.11
C ARG A 395 -40.57 -45.81 -20.38
N SER A 396 -40.57 -47.12 -20.59
CA SER A 396 -41.33 -47.69 -21.71
C SER A 396 -42.83 -47.69 -21.41
N ASN A 397 -43.67 -47.25 -22.36
CA ASN A 397 -45.13 -47.22 -22.24
C ASN A 397 -45.79 -48.58 -22.39
N ARG A 398 -45.03 -49.65 -22.53
CA ARG A 398 -45.53 -51.05 -22.61
C ARG A 398 -44.70 -51.94 -21.69
N GLY A 399 -45.17 -52.17 -20.48
CA GLY A 399 -44.56 -53.11 -19.56
C GLY A 399 -43.62 -52.49 -18.52
N SER A 400 -43.69 -52.96 -17.27
CA SER A 400 -43.00 -52.42 -16.07
C SER A 400 -41.49 -52.60 -16.06
N GLN A 401 -40.77 -52.21 -17.10
CA GLN A 401 -39.31 -52.14 -17.10
C GLN A 401 -38.82 -50.69 -17.19
N SER A 402 -38.28 -50.17 -16.11
CA SER A 402 -37.57 -48.93 -16.08
C SER A 402 -36.08 -49.26 -16.21
N SER A 403 -35.41 -48.78 -17.26
CA SER A 403 -33.95 -48.83 -17.39
C SER A 403 -33.37 -47.49 -16.98
N SER A 404 -32.41 -47.50 -16.08
CA SER A 404 -31.60 -46.33 -15.76
C SER A 404 -30.19 -46.58 -16.30
N SER A 405 -29.70 -45.72 -17.16
CA SER A 405 -28.31 -45.71 -17.59
C SER A 405 -27.58 -44.53 -16.98
N GLU A 406 -26.45 -44.81 -16.39
CA GLU A 406 -25.50 -43.79 -15.89
C GLU A 406 -24.38 -43.67 -16.90
N THR A 407 -24.19 -42.48 -17.44
CA THR A 407 -23.07 -42.18 -18.33
C THR A 407 -22.10 -41.24 -17.59
N LEU A 408 -20.88 -41.67 -17.38
CA LEU A 408 -19.80 -40.85 -16.87
C LEU A 408 -19.10 -40.22 -18.09
N SER A 409 -19.21 -38.91 -18.23
CA SER A 409 -18.47 -38.13 -19.22
C SER A 409 -17.40 -37.29 -18.53
N SER A 410 -16.18 -37.38 -19.03
CA SER A 410 -15.08 -36.56 -18.55
C SER A 410 -14.95 -35.33 -19.45
N ARG A 411 -15.02 -34.15 -18.86
CA ARG A 411 -14.87 -32.87 -19.55
C ARG A 411 -13.80 -32.03 -18.89
N TRP A 412 -12.99 -31.35 -19.69
CA TRP A 412 -12.04 -30.37 -19.23
C TRP A 412 -12.74 -29.04 -19.02
N ASP A 413 -12.88 -28.58 -17.77
CA ASP A 413 -13.61 -27.37 -17.42
C ASP A 413 -12.92 -26.64 -16.27
N TYR A 414 -13.36 -25.40 -15.95
CA TYR A 414 -12.85 -24.63 -14.82
C TYR A 414 -12.97 -25.41 -13.51
N ILE A 415 -11.91 -25.42 -12.68
CA ILE A 415 -11.95 -26.00 -11.34
C ILE A 415 -12.99 -25.23 -10.48
N CYS A 416 -12.98 -23.89 -10.58
CA CYS A 416 -13.96 -23.00 -9.97
C CYS A 416 -14.67 -22.21 -11.07
N PRO A 417 -15.87 -22.62 -11.51
CA PRO A 417 -16.59 -21.94 -12.59
C PRO A 417 -16.95 -20.49 -12.22
N PRO A 418 -17.03 -19.54 -13.18
CA PRO A 418 -17.31 -18.14 -12.90
C PRO A 418 -18.59 -17.91 -12.08
N ASN A 419 -19.62 -18.72 -12.29
CA ASN A 419 -20.89 -18.61 -11.55
C ASN A 419 -20.74 -18.98 -10.07
N GLN A 420 -19.77 -19.80 -9.71
CA GLN A 420 -19.52 -20.18 -8.31
C GLN A 420 -19.18 -18.96 -7.45
N PHE A 421 -18.41 -18.00 -7.98
CA PHE A 421 -18.06 -16.78 -7.26
C PHE A 421 -19.25 -15.84 -7.03
N ALA A 422 -20.31 -15.93 -7.82
CA ALA A 422 -21.56 -15.21 -7.59
C ALA A 422 -22.43 -15.86 -6.52
N GLN A 423 -22.25 -17.16 -6.30
CA GLN A 423 -23.04 -17.99 -5.38
C GLN A 423 -22.40 -18.14 -4.00
N LEU A 424 -21.21 -17.60 -3.78
CA LEU A 424 -20.58 -17.60 -2.47
C LEU A 424 -21.41 -16.79 -1.47
N ASP A 425 -21.56 -17.30 -0.26
CA ASP A 425 -22.21 -16.60 0.84
C ASP A 425 -21.32 -15.47 1.40
N ILE A 426 -21.91 -14.56 2.17
CA ILE A 426 -21.16 -13.50 2.85
C ILE A 426 -20.16 -14.15 3.81
N GLY A 427 -18.89 -13.76 3.69
CA GLY A 427 -17.82 -14.34 4.49
C GLY A 427 -17.25 -15.65 3.93
N GLU A 428 -17.80 -16.17 2.84
CA GLU A 428 -17.26 -17.33 2.15
C GLU A 428 -16.30 -16.90 1.03
N THR A 429 -15.18 -17.62 0.89
CA THR A 429 -14.17 -17.30 -0.12
C THR A 429 -13.54 -18.55 -0.72
N ILE A 430 -12.98 -18.39 -1.92
CA ILE A 430 -12.05 -19.34 -2.52
C ILE A 430 -10.66 -18.75 -2.37
N VAL A 431 -9.77 -19.48 -1.72
CA VAL A 431 -8.37 -19.12 -1.51
C VAL A 431 -7.50 -19.95 -2.44
N LEU A 432 -6.68 -19.28 -3.24
CA LEU A 432 -5.72 -19.89 -4.17
C LEU A 432 -4.31 -19.55 -3.71
N ARG A 433 -3.45 -20.57 -3.58
CA ARG A 433 -2.02 -20.42 -3.36
C ARG A 433 -1.27 -21.62 -3.90
N ASN A 434 -0.22 -21.39 -4.72
CA ASN A 434 0.65 -22.45 -5.29
C ASN A 434 -0.15 -23.63 -5.87
N ASP A 435 -1.17 -23.35 -6.68
CA ASP A 435 -2.10 -24.32 -7.27
C ASP A 435 -3.01 -25.08 -6.27
N GLU A 436 -2.87 -24.82 -4.97
CA GLU A 436 -3.80 -25.31 -3.95
C GLU A 436 -5.00 -24.37 -3.84
N ILE A 437 -6.19 -24.97 -3.83
CA ILE A 437 -7.45 -24.25 -3.76
C ILE A 437 -8.20 -24.70 -2.50
N ALA A 438 -8.54 -23.75 -1.62
CA ALA A 438 -9.33 -23.99 -0.43
C ALA A 438 -10.60 -23.15 -0.43
N ARG A 439 -11.73 -23.74 -0.03
CA ARG A 439 -12.96 -23.01 0.28
C ARG A 439 -12.95 -22.69 1.77
N VAL A 440 -13.02 -21.40 2.12
CA VAL A 440 -12.86 -20.91 3.48
C VAL A 440 -14.06 -20.07 3.86
N HIS A 441 -14.57 -20.27 5.07
CA HIS A 441 -15.62 -19.46 5.66
C HIS A 441 -15.05 -18.60 6.79
N TRP A 442 -15.06 -17.28 6.61
CA TRP A 442 -14.59 -16.32 7.60
C TRP A 442 -15.74 -15.90 8.50
N HIS A 443 -15.71 -16.33 9.75
CA HIS A 443 -16.71 -15.90 10.72
C HIS A 443 -16.34 -14.52 11.30
N PRO A 444 -17.33 -13.64 11.56
CA PRO A 444 -17.10 -12.46 12.37
C PRO A 444 -16.57 -12.96 13.74
N THR A 445 -15.34 -12.62 14.05
CA THR A 445 -14.75 -12.96 15.34
C THR A 445 -15.39 -12.07 16.41
N HIS A 446 -16.46 -12.57 17.06
CA HIS A 446 -16.81 -12.04 18.37
C HIS A 446 -15.70 -12.38 19.35
N PRO A 447 -15.31 -11.47 20.24
CA PRO A 447 -14.39 -11.80 21.33
C PRO A 447 -15.03 -12.95 22.13
N GLY A 448 -14.52 -14.19 21.99
CA GLY A 448 -14.94 -15.34 22.76
C GLY A 448 -15.40 -16.59 22.00
N ARG A 449 -15.56 -16.61 20.67
CA ARG A 449 -15.87 -17.84 19.93
C ARG A 449 -14.96 -17.99 18.70
N GLY A 450 -14.16 -19.06 18.72
CA GLY A 450 -13.24 -19.40 17.64
C GLY A 450 -13.99 -19.67 16.32
N GLY A 451 -13.65 -18.91 15.30
CA GLY A 451 -14.03 -19.20 13.93
C GLY A 451 -13.25 -20.39 13.37
N SER A 452 -13.73 -20.99 12.27
CA SER A 452 -13.11 -22.15 11.62
C SER A 452 -11.78 -21.88 10.88
N GLY A 453 -11.21 -20.68 11.01
CA GLY A 453 -9.80 -20.41 10.78
C GLY A 453 -9.08 -20.48 12.12
N ARG A 454 -8.38 -21.56 12.44
CA ARG A 454 -7.52 -21.63 13.62
C ARG A 454 -6.32 -20.73 13.38
N ILE A 455 -6.17 -19.70 14.24
CA ILE A 455 -4.89 -19.02 14.44
C ILE A 455 -4.09 -20.00 15.32
N ILE A 456 -2.93 -20.41 14.84
CA ILE A 456 -2.02 -21.34 15.52
C ILE A 456 -1.11 -20.54 16.43
#